data_7270784515ae9e740e9f03ea2eb123cf
#
_entry.id   7270784515ae9e740e9f03ea2eb123cf
#
_cell.length_a   1.000
_cell.length_b   1.000
_cell.length_c   1.000
_cell.angle_alpha   90.00
_cell.angle_beta   90.00
_cell.angle_gamma   90.00
#
_symmetry.space_group_name_H-M   'P 1'
#
loop_
_entity.id
_entity.type
_entity.pdbx_description
1 polymer ?
#
loop_
_entity_poly.entity_id
_entity_poly.type
_entity_poly.pdbx_seq_one_letter_code
_entity_poly.pdbx_strand_id
1 'polypeptide(L)'
;MTLPTDWIPFGRGVRVVATHPCGLIAVAKPDGILSHPNPGEVAEKGTILITGNYSLEEEAFHVRDGQGGIRRVYLLNRLDSPTSGVLLLSLDVGVADIVRKMFARSQVSKQYVALIRGRGLRTPRGTWQDQLSKSKGPGGGVRSETGAGAPAVTVYQWQRAAGGTLPLSLIRLEPRTGRTHQLRVQTAAHGHPILGDRTYGDFEFNKAVGTARGFKRLFLHAE
;
A
#
# COMPACT_ATOMS: atom_id res chain seq x y z
N MET A 1 -25.53 -13.57 0.69
CA MET A 1 -24.70 -14.60 0.00
C MET A 1 -23.29 -14.08 -0.12
N THR A 2 -22.29 -14.82 0.37
CA THR A 2 -20.88 -14.53 0.18
C THR A 2 -20.47 -14.96 -1.24
N LEU A 3 -19.65 -14.14 -1.93
CA LEU A 3 -19.10 -14.51 -3.24
C LEU A 3 -18.10 -15.66 -3.07
N PRO A 4 -18.17 -16.71 -3.91
CA PRO A 4 -17.16 -17.77 -3.91
C PRO A 4 -15.83 -17.21 -4.44
N THR A 5 -14.79 -17.25 -3.63
CA THR A 5 -13.45 -16.74 -3.95
C THR A 5 -12.38 -17.85 -3.96
N ASP A 6 -12.76 -19.09 -3.67
CA ASP A 6 -11.83 -20.24 -3.52
C ASP A 6 -11.08 -20.60 -4.79
N TRP A 7 -11.63 -20.19 -5.96
CA TRP A 7 -10.99 -20.39 -7.27
C TRP A 7 -9.89 -19.35 -7.57
N ILE A 8 -9.77 -18.28 -6.76
CA ILE A 8 -8.76 -17.24 -6.96
C ILE A 8 -7.45 -17.69 -6.29
N PRO A 9 -6.37 -17.91 -7.05
CA PRO A 9 -5.08 -18.36 -6.49
C PRO A 9 -4.33 -17.18 -5.86
N PHE A 10 -4.79 -16.76 -4.69
CA PHE A 10 -4.15 -15.67 -3.94
C PHE A 10 -2.70 -16.01 -3.57
N GLY A 11 -1.86 -14.97 -3.54
CA GLY A 11 -0.49 -15.05 -3.09
C GLY A 11 -0.37 -15.44 -1.61
N ARG A 12 0.85 -15.76 -1.20
CA ARG A 12 1.13 -16.25 0.15
C ARG A 12 0.67 -15.24 1.22
N GLY A 13 -0.19 -15.67 2.13
CA GLY A 13 -0.68 -14.87 3.25
C GLY A 13 -1.72 -13.80 2.89
N VAL A 14 -2.11 -13.69 1.62
CA VAL A 14 -3.26 -12.86 1.23
C VAL A 14 -4.54 -13.54 1.72
N ARG A 15 -5.42 -12.77 2.34
CA ARG A 15 -6.67 -13.29 2.90
C ARG A 15 -7.84 -12.42 2.47
N VAL A 16 -8.95 -13.03 2.09
CA VAL A 16 -10.22 -12.32 1.88
C VAL A 16 -10.72 -11.82 3.23
N VAL A 17 -11.04 -10.54 3.31
CA VAL A 17 -11.57 -9.87 4.51
C VAL A 17 -13.08 -9.72 4.41
N ALA A 18 -13.56 -9.31 3.23
CA ALA A 18 -14.98 -9.12 2.98
C ALA A 18 -15.30 -9.31 1.50
N THR A 19 -16.54 -9.66 1.20
CA THR A 19 -17.09 -9.71 -0.15
C THR A 19 -18.46 -9.02 -0.18
N HIS A 20 -18.80 -8.46 -1.35
CA HIS A 20 -20.11 -7.87 -1.55
C HIS A 20 -20.78 -8.50 -2.79
N PRO A 21 -22.11 -8.73 -2.81
CA PRO A 21 -22.82 -9.35 -3.93
C PRO A 21 -22.62 -8.70 -5.29
N CYS A 22 -22.28 -7.41 -5.36
CA CYS A 22 -21.94 -6.72 -6.60
C CYS A 22 -20.60 -7.14 -7.23
N GLY A 23 -19.89 -8.11 -6.66
CA GLY A 23 -18.59 -8.54 -7.16
C GLY A 23 -17.38 -7.90 -6.47
N LEU A 24 -17.58 -6.99 -5.52
CA LEU A 24 -16.48 -6.35 -4.78
C LEU A 24 -15.87 -7.30 -3.74
N ILE A 25 -14.54 -7.32 -3.66
CA ILE A 25 -13.77 -8.14 -2.74
C ILE A 25 -12.74 -7.24 -2.03
N ALA A 26 -12.70 -7.29 -0.72
CA ALA A 26 -11.63 -6.71 0.09
C ALA A 26 -10.67 -7.82 0.53
N VAL A 27 -9.38 -7.62 0.31
CA VAL A 27 -8.34 -8.56 0.73
C VAL A 27 -7.33 -7.88 1.65
N ALA A 28 -6.82 -8.60 2.64
CA ALA A 28 -5.67 -8.21 3.43
C ALA A 28 -4.39 -8.64 2.70
N LYS A 29 -3.64 -7.67 2.17
CA LYS A 29 -2.34 -7.88 1.56
C LYS A 29 -1.25 -7.85 2.64
N PRO A 30 -0.42 -8.87 2.81
CA PRO A 30 0.76 -8.80 3.67
C PRO A 30 1.84 -7.90 3.07
N ASP A 31 2.85 -7.55 3.85
CA ASP A 31 4.07 -6.93 3.37
C ASP A 31 4.87 -7.87 2.46
N GLY A 32 5.67 -7.32 1.55
CA GLY A 32 6.49 -8.08 0.61
C GLY A 32 5.76 -8.63 -0.62
N ILE A 33 4.42 -8.54 -0.66
CA ILE A 33 3.60 -8.99 -1.80
C ILE A 33 3.37 -7.83 -2.77
N LEU A 34 3.65 -8.06 -4.05
CA LEU A 34 3.35 -7.13 -5.14
C LEU A 34 1.84 -7.09 -5.41
N SER A 35 1.28 -5.89 -5.58
CA SER A 35 -0.13 -5.73 -5.99
C SER A 35 -0.38 -6.23 -7.42
N HIS A 36 0.61 -6.09 -8.30
CA HIS A 36 0.66 -6.63 -9.67
C HIS A 36 2.13 -6.81 -10.10
N PRO A 37 2.44 -7.62 -11.14
CA PRO A 37 3.80 -7.75 -11.66
C PRO A 37 4.32 -6.41 -12.17
N ASN A 38 5.63 -6.18 -12.04
CA ASN A 38 6.28 -5.09 -12.74
C ASN A 38 6.34 -5.41 -14.25
N PRO A 39 6.29 -4.40 -15.15
CA PRO A 39 6.44 -4.63 -16.57
C PRO A 39 7.76 -5.34 -16.89
N GLY A 40 7.69 -6.46 -17.61
CA GLY A 40 8.87 -7.24 -18.01
C GLY A 40 9.43 -8.18 -16.95
N GLU A 41 8.87 -8.22 -15.74
CA GLU A 41 9.27 -9.14 -14.69
C GLU A 41 8.28 -10.31 -14.58
N VAL A 42 8.81 -11.52 -14.51
CA VAL A 42 8.02 -12.70 -14.10
C VAL A 42 8.05 -12.75 -12.58
N ALA A 43 6.94 -12.41 -11.94
CA ALA A 43 6.86 -12.48 -10.49
C ALA A 43 6.93 -13.95 -10.02
N GLU A 44 7.76 -14.19 -9.02
CA GLU A 44 7.82 -15.52 -8.39
C GLU A 44 6.46 -15.88 -7.78
N LYS A 45 6.11 -17.17 -7.91
CA LYS A 45 4.88 -17.70 -7.34
C LYS A 45 4.83 -17.42 -5.82
N GLY A 46 3.77 -16.77 -5.36
CA GLY A 46 3.59 -16.42 -3.95
C GLY A 46 4.09 -15.04 -3.53
N THR A 47 4.80 -14.30 -4.41
CA THR A 47 5.25 -12.92 -4.15
C THR A 47 4.35 -11.87 -4.77
N ILE A 48 3.27 -12.29 -5.41
CA ILE A 48 2.27 -11.45 -6.06
C ILE A 48 0.87 -11.70 -5.48
N LEU A 49 0.01 -10.70 -5.53
CA LEU A 49 -1.34 -10.72 -4.97
C LEU A 49 -2.20 -11.91 -5.47
N ILE A 50 -2.18 -12.14 -6.78
CA ILE A 50 -2.88 -13.25 -7.43
C ILE A 50 -1.94 -13.90 -8.45
N THR A 51 -1.80 -15.22 -8.40
CA THR A 51 -1.04 -15.98 -9.39
C THR A 51 -1.85 -16.08 -10.68
N GLY A 52 -1.40 -15.43 -11.75
CA GLY A 52 -2.08 -15.39 -13.04
C GLY A 52 -1.45 -14.38 -13.97
N ASN A 53 -1.89 -14.36 -15.22
CA ASN A 53 -1.47 -13.34 -16.17
C ASN A 53 -2.14 -12.01 -15.79
N TYR A 54 -1.35 -10.94 -15.74
CA TYR A 54 -1.86 -9.60 -15.47
C TYR A 54 -1.86 -8.75 -16.73
N SER A 55 -3.01 -8.23 -17.09
CA SER A 55 -3.17 -7.24 -18.15
C SER A 55 -3.05 -5.83 -17.58
N LEU A 56 -2.06 -5.07 -18.04
CA LEU A 56 -1.90 -3.65 -17.67
C LEU A 56 -3.02 -2.80 -18.27
N GLU A 57 -3.51 -3.15 -19.45
CA GLU A 57 -4.58 -2.43 -20.14
C GLU A 57 -5.92 -2.56 -19.40
N GLU A 58 -6.27 -3.78 -19.01
CA GLU A 58 -7.50 -4.06 -18.28
C GLU A 58 -7.35 -3.80 -16.77
N GLU A 59 -6.11 -3.65 -16.27
CA GLU A 59 -5.77 -3.67 -14.83
C GLU A 59 -6.40 -4.88 -14.11
N ALA A 60 -6.30 -6.06 -14.74
CA ALA A 60 -6.93 -7.27 -14.28
C ALA A 60 -6.00 -8.49 -14.33
N PHE A 61 -6.19 -9.39 -13.39
CA PHE A 61 -5.61 -10.73 -13.44
C PHE A 61 -6.53 -11.65 -14.24
N HIS A 62 -5.97 -12.40 -15.16
CA HIS A 62 -6.62 -13.47 -15.89
C HIS A 62 -6.30 -14.79 -15.19
N VAL A 63 -7.30 -15.35 -14.54
CA VAL A 63 -7.18 -16.57 -13.72
C VAL A 63 -7.94 -17.70 -14.38
N ARG A 64 -7.32 -18.88 -14.49
CA ARG A 64 -8.02 -20.09 -14.93
C ARG A 64 -8.94 -20.57 -13.82
N ASP A 65 -10.23 -20.76 -14.13
CA ASP A 65 -11.13 -21.46 -13.21
C ASP A 65 -10.91 -22.97 -13.29
N GLY A 66 -11.47 -23.72 -12.33
CA GLY A 66 -11.32 -25.17 -12.29
C GLY A 66 -12.01 -25.93 -13.46
N GLN A 67 -12.71 -25.22 -14.34
CA GLN A 67 -13.42 -25.76 -15.50
C GLN A 67 -12.73 -25.44 -16.84
N GLY A 68 -11.53 -24.84 -16.79
CA GLY A 68 -10.73 -24.48 -17.97
C GLY A 68 -11.06 -23.11 -18.58
N GLY A 69 -12.03 -22.40 -18.04
CA GLY A 69 -12.37 -21.01 -18.43
C GLY A 69 -11.34 -20.01 -17.88
N ILE A 70 -11.34 -18.80 -18.46
CA ILE A 70 -10.57 -17.66 -17.96
C ILE A 70 -11.53 -16.65 -17.35
N ARG A 71 -11.31 -16.33 -16.09
CA ARG A 71 -12.06 -15.30 -15.36
C ARG A 71 -11.16 -14.11 -15.03
N ARG A 72 -11.74 -12.92 -15.03
CA ARG A 72 -11.02 -11.68 -14.69
C ARG A 72 -11.22 -11.30 -13.24
N VAL A 73 -10.13 -10.87 -12.60
CA VAL A 73 -10.15 -10.26 -11.27
C VAL A 73 -9.51 -8.88 -11.40
N TYR A 74 -10.34 -7.85 -11.36
CA TYR A 74 -9.95 -6.46 -11.57
C TYR A 74 -9.30 -5.89 -10.32
N LEU A 75 -8.13 -5.27 -10.46
CA LEU A 75 -7.43 -4.54 -9.41
C LEU A 75 -7.98 -3.11 -9.34
N LEU A 76 -8.47 -2.68 -8.17
CA LEU A 76 -9.12 -1.38 -8.01
C LEU A 76 -8.20 -0.31 -7.43
N ASN A 77 -7.27 -0.69 -6.59
CA ASN A 77 -6.23 0.17 -6.03
C ASN A 77 -4.95 -0.64 -5.82
N ARG A 78 -3.86 0.06 -5.53
CA ARG A 78 -2.54 -0.56 -5.32
C ARG A 78 -1.95 -0.13 -3.99
N LEU A 79 -1.21 -1.03 -3.38
CA LEU A 79 -0.31 -0.76 -2.27
C LEU A 79 1.12 -1.07 -2.72
N ASP A 80 2.09 -0.32 -2.22
CA ASP A 80 3.50 -0.66 -2.40
C ASP A 80 3.77 -2.08 -1.91
N SER A 81 4.74 -2.78 -2.49
CA SER A 81 5.10 -4.14 -2.05
C SER A 81 5.32 -4.24 -0.53
N PRO A 82 6.11 -3.34 0.10
CA PRO A 82 6.34 -3.42 1.55
C PRO A 82 5.16 -2.92 2.40
N THR A 83 4.15 -2.27 1.82
CA THR A 83 2.95 -1.80 2.54
C THR A 83 1.95 -2.94 2.70
N SER A 84 1.48 -3.19 3.90
CA SER A 84 0.40 -4.14 4.18
C SER A 84 -0.95 -3.45 4.32
N GLY A 85 -2.04 -4.22 4.30
CA GLY A 85 -3.39 -3.73 4.59
C GLY A 85 -4.42 -4.04 3.53
N VAL A 86 -5.55 -3.34 3.60
CA VAL A 86 -6.72 -3.58 2.74
C VAL A 86 -6.47 -3.13 1.31
N LEU A 87 -6.80 -4.02 0.38
CA LEU A 87 -6.76 -3.79 -1.06
C LEU A 87 -8.09 -4.29 -1.66
N LEU A 88 -8.61 -3.57 -2.65
CA LEU A 88 -9.89 -3.86 -3.26
C LEU A 88 -9.72 -4.49 -4.65
N LEU A 89 -10.56 -5.50 -4.91
CA LEU A 89 -10.68 -6.21 -6.16
C LEU A 89 -12.15 -6.23 -6.59
N SER A 90 -12.41 -6.48 -7.87
CA SER A 90 -13.75 -6.75 -8.38
C SER A 90 -13.76 -7.92 -9.34
N LEU A 91 -14.88 -8.67 -9.35
CA LEU A 91 -15.20 -9.70 -10.36
C LEU A 91 -16.08 -9.13 -11.49
N ASP A 92 -16.56 -7.90 -11.35
CA ASP A 92 -17.43 -7.22 -12.29
C ASP A 92 -16.71 -5.99 -12.87
N VAL A 93 -16.70 -5.85 -14.18
CA VAL A 93 -16.03 -4.74 -14.89
C VAL A 93 -16.71 -3.40 -14.64
N GLY A 94 -18.05 -3.37 -14.59
CA GLY A 94 -18.80 -2.14 -14.33
C GLY A 94 -18.53 -1.60 -12.93
N VAL A 95 -18.50 -2.48 -11.93
CA VAL A 95 -18.11 -2.13 -10.55
C VAL A 95 -16.65 -1.66 -10.51
N ALA A 96 -15.76 -2.33 -11.25
CA ALA A 96 -14.36 -1.93 -11.31
C ALA A 96 -14.21 -0.50 -11.84
N ASP A 97 -14.86 -0.18 -12.94
CA ASP A 97 -14.84 1.16 -13.56
C ASP A 97 -15.39 2.25 -12.65
N ILE A 98 -16.51 1.97 -11.96
CA ILE A 98 -17.11 2.89 -11.01
C ILE A 98 -16.14 3.18 -9.86
N VAL A 99 -15.60 2.13 -9.22
CA VAL A 99 -14.72 2.29 -8.06
C VAL A 99 -13.39 2.96 -8.43
N ARG A 100 -12.80 2.62 -9.58
CA ARG A 100 -11.59 3.30 -10.08
C ARG A 100 -11.83 4.80 -10.33
N LYS A 101 -12.99 5.17 -10.91
CA LYS A 101 -13.39 6.57 -11.06
C LYS A 101 -13.54 7.27 -9.71
N MET A 102 -14.07 6.59 -8.69
CA MET A 102 -14.14 7.12 -7.33
C MET A 102 -12.74 7.37 -6.75
N PHE A 103 -11.79 6.44 -6.93
CA PHE A 103 -10.39 6.65 -6.53
C PHE A 103 -9.75 7.84 -7.26
N ALA A 104 -9.92 7.93 -8.58
CA ALA A 104 -9.37 9.01 -9.40
C ALA A 104 -9.90 10.39 -8.99
N ARG A 105 -11.18 10.45 -8.56
CA ARG A 105 -11.83 11.67 -8.08
C ARG A 105 -11.63 11.94 -6.59
N SER A 106 -10.80 11.16 -5.90
CA SER A 106 -10.57 11.25 -4.45
C SER A 106 -11.85 11.09 -3.60
N GLN A 107 -12.83 10.35 -4.10
CA GLN A 107 -14.10 10.07 -3.42
C GLN A 107 -14.01 8.85 -2.47
N VAL A 108 -12.90 8.12 -2.49
CA VAL A 108 -12.63 7.02 -1.56
C VAL A 108 -11.78 7.55 -0.39
N SER A 109 -12.30 7.40 0.82
CA SER A 109 -11.51 7.67 2.02
C SER A 109 -10.45 6.59 2.20
N LYS A 110 -9.20 7.01 2.36
CA LYS A 110 -8.05 6.13 2.57
C LYS A 110 -7.48 6.42 3.95
N GLN A 111 -7.36 5.39 4.77
CA GLN A 111 -6.78 5.50 6.10
C GLN A 111 -5.62 4.53 6.24
N TYR A 112 -4.57 4.99 6.89
CA TYR A 112 -3.37 4.20 7.17
C TYR A 112 -2.93 4.44 8.60
N VAL A 113 -2.32 3.43 9.19
CA VAL A 113 -1.56 3.56 10.42
C VAL A 113 -0.09 3.32 10.13
N ALA A 114 0.77 4.08 10.82
CA ALA A 114 2.21 3.94 10.70
C ALA A 114 2.90 4.09 12.05
N LEU A 115 4.00 3.34 12.26
CA LEU A 115 4.97 3.64 13.29
C LEU A 115 6.05 4.53 12.69
N ILE A 116 6.23 5.71 13.27
CA ILE A 116 7.22 6.70 12.85
C ILE A 116 8.30 6.89 13.91
N ARG A 117 9.49 7.31 13.49
CA ARG A 117 10.53 7.77 14.41
C ARG A 117 10.12 9.10 15.05
N GLY A 118 10.28 9.20 16.36
CA GLY A 118 9.97 10.38 17.17
C GLY A 118 9.01 10.07 18.31
N ARG A 119 9.06 10.87 19.41
CA ARG A 119 8.16 10.73 20.56
C ARG A 119 6.89 11.58 20.48
N GLY A 120 6.64 12.18 19.35
CA GLY A 120 5.48 13.02 19.07
C GLY A 120 5.69 13.85 17.82
N LEU A 121 4.64 14.54 17.44
CA LEU A 121 4.63 15.55 16.38
C LEU A 121 4.48 16.93 17.04
N ARG A 122 4.99 17.98 16.39
CA ARG A 122 4.87 19.36 16.88
C ARG A 122 3.43 19.74 17.17
N THR A 123 2.50 19.24 16.35
CA THR A 123 1.05 19.35 16.56
C THR A 123 0.46 17.93 16.48
N PRO A 124 -0.53 17.59 17.36
CA PRO A 124 -1.11 16.24 17.36
C PRO A 124 -1.95 15.94 16.10
N ARG A 125 -2.37 16.96 15.39
CA ARG A 125 -3.09 16.84 14.11
C ARG A 125 -2.69 17.97 13.18
N GLY A 126 -2.62 17.68 11.89
CA GLY A 126 -2.30 18.67 10.86
C GLY A 126 -2.40 18.12 9.45
N THR A 127 -1.95 18.92 8.51
CA THR A 127 -1.93 18.55 7.09
C THR A 127 -0.54 18.83 6.53
N TRP A 128 0.07 17.82 5.92
CA TRP A 128 1.26 18.00 5.09
C TRP A 128 0.83 18.28 3.66
N GLN A 129 1.44 19.30 3.07
CA GLN A 129 1.23 19.70 1.68
C GLN A 129 2.59 19.87 1.03
N ASP A 130 2.92 18.97 0.11
CA ASP A 130 4.19 18.94 -0.59
C ASP A 130 3.96 18.82 -2.09
N GLN A 131 5.01 19.07 -2.87
CA GLN A 131 5.08 18.72 -4.29
C GLN A 131 5.94 17.47 -4.43
N LEU A 132 5.45 16.44 -5.10
CA LEU A 132 6.18 15.19 -5.30
C LEU A 132 6.41 14.93 -6.78
N SER A 133 7.67 14.70 -7.14
CA SER A 133 8.10 14.22 -8.46
C SER A 133 8.55 12.76 -8.39
N LYS A 134 8.50 12.07 -9.53
CA LYS A 134 9.08 10.73 -9.66
C LYS A 134 10.53 10.86 -10.10
N SER A 135 11.41 10.09 -9.48
CA SER A 135 12.82 9.95 -9.88
C SER A 135 13.18 8.48 -10.07
N LYS A 136 14.28 8.20 -10.75
CA LYS A 136 14.84 6.85 -10.85
C LYS A 136 15.77 6.62 -9.67
N GLY A 137 15.49 5.61 -8.89
CA GLY A 137 16.37 5.16 -7.80
C GLY A 137 17.53 4.30 -8.33
N PRO A 138 18.53 4.01 -7.47
CA PRO A 138 19.55 3.02 -7.75
C PRO A 138 18.92 1.69 -8.17
N GLY A 139 19.43 1.08 -9.24
CA GLY A 139 18.86 -0.17 -9.79
C GLY A 139 17.60 0.01 -10.63
N GLY A 140 17.24 1.25 -11.04
CA GLY A 140 16.12 1.52 -11.95
C GLY A 140 14.74 1.55 -11.29
N GLY A 141 14.63 1.32 -9.99
CA GLY A 141 13.37 1.40 -9.25
C GLY A 141 12.81 2.83 -9.20
N VAL A 142 11.47 2.96 -9.16
CA VAL A 142 10.80 4.27 -9.03
C VAL A 142 10.95 4.80 -7.61
N ARG A 143 11.41 6.04 -7.48
CA ARG A 143 11.42 6.83 -6.25
C ARG A 143 10.54 8.08 -6.39
N SER A 144 10.26 8.72 -5.29
CA SER A 144 9.62 10.03 -5.26
C SER A 144 10.43 10.97 -4.37
N GLU A 145 10.44 12.25 -4.73
CA GLU A 145 11.19 13.29 -4.03
C GLU A 145 10.29 14.51 -3.83
N THR A 146 10.55 15.26 -2.75
CA THR A 146 9.90 16.55 -2.49
C THR A 146 10.60 17.68 -3.25
N GLY A 147 9.84 18.71 -3.61
CA GLY A 147 10.39 19.91 -4.28
C GLY A 147 9.53 20.37 -5.43
N ALA A 148 9.71 19.80 -6.61
CA ALA A 148 8.86 20.04 -7.78
C ALA A 148 7.97 18.82 -8.07
N GLY A 149 6.85 19.00 -8.77
CA GLY A 149 6.01 17.88 -9.20
C GLY A 149 4.52 18.08 -8.94
N ALA A 150 3.81 17.00 -8.66
CA ALA A 150 2.38 17.04 -8.44
C ALA A 150 2.03 17.23 -6.95
N PRO A 151 0.94 17.97 -6.63
CA PRO A 151 0.51 18.17 -5.24
C PRO A 151 0.27 16.84 -4.52
N ALA A 152 0.78 16.76 -3.30
CA ALA A 152 0.61 15.64 -2.38
C ALA A 152 0.10 16.17 -1.04
N VAL A 153 -1.12 15.78 -0.68
CA VAL A 153 -1.80 16.26 0.53
C VAL A 153 -2.14 15.07 1.42
N THR A 154 -1.69 15.11 2.68
CA THR A 154 -1.97 14.08 3.68
C THR A 154 -2.38 14.74 5.00
N VAL A 155 -3.54 14.39 5.51
CA VAL A 155 -3.93 14.71 6.89
C VAL A 155 -3.28 13.68 7.80
N TYR A 156 -2.68 14.13 8.90
CA TYR A 156 -2.11 13.24 9.89
C TYR A 156 -2.74 13.48 11.26
N GLN A 157 -2.77 12.44 12.05
CA GLN A 157 -3.17 12.49 13.45
C GLN A 157 -2.25 11.61 14.29
N TRP A 158 -1.53 12.22 15.22
CA TRP A 158 -0.78 11.50 16.22
C TRP A 158 -1.73 10.75 17.17
N GLN A 159 -1.45 9.49 17.42
CA GLN A 159 -2.27 8.66 18.28
C GLN A 159 -1.65 8.52 19.67
N ARG A 160 -0.40 8.05 19.72
CA ARG A 160 0.33 7.84 20.97
C ARG A 160 1.82 7.61 20.71
N ALA A 161 2.65 7.88 21.71
CA ALA A 161 4.01 7.38 21.72
C ALA A 161 4.01 5.89 22.04
N ALA A 162 4.95 5.15 21.46
CA ALA A 162 5.23 3.78 21.90
C ALA A 162 5.85 3.82 23.29
N GLY A 163 5.46 2.87 24.14
CA GLY A 163 6.11 2.70 25.45
C GLY A 163 7.56 2.29 25.33
N GLY A 164 8.36 2.59 26.36
CA GLY A 164 9.78 2.22 26.45
C GLY A 164 10.76 3.29 25.98
N THR A 165 12.01 2.89 25.75
CA THR A 165 13.13 3.80 25.46
C THR A 165 13.21 4.25 24.01
N LEU A 166 12.62 3.50 23.08
CA LEU A 166 12.68 3.82 21.66
C LEU A 166 11.79 5.04 21.33
N PRO A 167 12.32 6.03 20.59
CA PRO A 167 11.54 7.19 20.15
C PRO A 167 10.64 6.82 18.96
N LEU A 168 9.53 6.18 19.26
CA LEU A 168 8.51 5.77 18.26
C LEU A 168 7.16 6.34 18.61
N SER A 169 6.38 6.66 17.60
CA SER A 169 4.97 7.06 17.71
C SER A 169 4.10 6.35 16.71
N LEU A 170 2.87 6.04 17.11
CA LEU A 170 1.80 5.60 16.22
C LEU A 170 1.07 6.83 15.69
N ILE A 171 0.93 6.90 14.36
CA ILE A 171 0.15 7.95 13.69
C ILE A 171 -0.89 7.34 12.74
N ARG A 172 -2.00 8.04 12.57
CA ARG A 172 -2.97 7.81 11.49
C ARG A 172 -2.69 8.81 10.37
N LEU A 173 -2.79 8.34 9.13
CA LEU A 173 -2.54 9.09 7.91
C LEU A 173 -3.73 8.96 6.97
N GLU A 174 -4.23 10.07 6.47
CA GLU A 174 -5.33 10.14 5.50
C GLU A 174 -4.85 10.88 4.24
N PRO A 175 -4.32 10.18 3.23
CA PRO A 175 -3.89 10.82 2.00
C PRO A 175 -5.09 11.28 1.17
N ARG A 176 -5.17 12.58 0.88
CA ARG A 176 -6.17 13.19 -0.01
C ARG A 176 -5.82 13.03 -1.48
N THR A 177 -4.56 12.79 -1.76
CA THR A 177 -4.00 12.49 -3.08
C THR A 177 -3.44 11.06 -3.08
N GLY A 178 -2.96 10.58 -4.24
CA GLY A 178 -2.42 9.21 -4.39
C GLY A 178 -1.13 9.19 -5.20
N ARG A 179 -0.08 9.89 -4.73
CA ARG A 179 1.21 9.89 -5.41
C ARG A 179 2.04 8.66 -5.02
N THR A 180 2.91 8.23 -5.92
CA THR A 180 3.82 7.10 -5.66
C THR A 180 4.59 7.35 -4.37
N HIS A 181 4.61 6.37 -3.47
CA HIS A 181 5.27 6.41 -2.16
C HIS A 181 4.91 7.63 -1.29
N GLN A 182 3.79 8.30 -1.54
CA GLN A 182 3.43 9.58 -0.92
C GLN A 182 3.65 9.61 0.60
N LEU A 183 3.02 8.69 1.33
CA LEU A 183 3.08 8.67 2.79
C LEU A 183 4.52 8.46 3.30
N ARG A 184 5.28 7.63 2.61
CA ARG A 184 6.67 7.30 2.96
C ARG A 184 7.60 8.49 2.77
N VAL A 185 7.44 9.22 1.66
CA VAL A 185 8.24 10.43 1.36
C VAL A 185 7.86 11.57 2.28
N GLN A 186 6.55 11.83 2.46
CA GLN A 186 6.10 12.94 3.30
C GLN A 186 6.50 12.77 4.76
N THR A 187 6.31 11.58 5.35
CA THR A 187 6.74 11.32 6.73
C THR A 187 8.24 11.56 6.91
N ALA A 188 9.07 11.12 5.96
CA ALA A 188 10.52 11.34 6.00
C ALA A 188 10.89 12.82 5.84
N ALA A 189 10.29 13.51 4.87
CA ALA A 189 10.54 14.94 4.60
C ALA A 189 10.17 15.83 5.80
N HIS A 190 9.14 15.45 6.55
CA HIS A 190 8.75 16.14 7.77
C HIS A 190 9.50 15.67 9.04
N GLY A 191 10.59 14.91 8.88
CA GLY A 191 11.48 14.50 9.97
C GLY A 191 10.97 13.31 10.80
N HIS A 192 9.95 12.60 10.32
CA HIS A 192 9.30 11.48 10.99
C HIS A 192 9.26 10.22 10.11
N PRO A 193 10.43 9.68 9.66
CA PRO A 193 10.45 8.52 8.78
C PRO A 193 9.76 7.31 9.39
N ILE A 194 9.09 6.54 8.52
CA ILE A 194 8.41 5.31 8.93
C ILE A 194 9.43 4.25 9.32
N LEU A 195 9.19 3.57 10.44
CA LEU A 195 10.01 2.46 10.90
C LEU A 195 10.05 1.34 9.84
N GLY A 196 11.26 0.87 9.54
CA GLY A 196 11.50 -0.21 8.58
C GLY A 196 11.43 0.21 7.11
N ASP A 197 11.27 1.50 6.81
CA ASP A 197 11.36 1.98 5.43
C ASP A 197 12.81 1.90 4.95
N ARG A 198 13.05 1.06 3.91
CA ARG A 198 14.37 0.82 3.32
C ARG A 198 14.75 1.81 2.22
N THR A 199 13.87 2.77 1.91
CA THR A 199 14.09 3.74 0.84
C THR A 199 14.18 5.17 1.37
N TYR A 200 13.27 5.52 2.28
CA TYR A 200 13.13 6.88 2.83
C TYR A 200 13.33 6.92 4.35
N GLY A 201 13.58 5.77 4.98
CA GLY A 201 13.71 5.64 6.42
C GLY A 201 15.07 6.08 6.97
N ASP A 202 15.14 6.11 8.29
CA ASP A 202 16.39 6.22 9.02
C ASP A 202 17.04 4.84 9.14
N PHE A 203 18.08 4.60 8.35
CA PHE A 203 18.71 3.28 8.23
C PHE A 203 19.38 2.83 9.52
N GLU A 204 20.06 3.73 10.22
CA GLU A 204 20.74 3.41 11.49
C GLU A 204 19.71 3.10 12.58
N PHE A 205 18.65 3.90 12.68
CA PHE A 205 17.55 3.65 13.58
C PHE A 205 16.83 2.33 13.26
N ASN A 206 16.54 2.06 11.99
CA ASN A 206 15.92 0.82 11.55
C ASN A 206 16.77 -0.40 11.88
N LYS A 207 18.10 -0.30 11.72
CA LYS A 207 19.06 -1.36 12.08
C LYS A 207 19.05 -1.61 13.58
N ALA A 208 19.14 -0.56 14.39
CA ALA A 208 19.14 -0.66 15.87
C ALA A 208 17.83 -1.30 16.38
N VAL A 209 16.68 -0.85 15.89
CA VAL A 209 15.38 -1.42 16.28
C VAL A 209 15.22 -2.85 15.76
N GLY A 210 15.65 -3.12 14.54
CA GLY A 210 15.62 -4.46 13.94
C GLY A 210 16.43 -5.47 14.73
N THR A 211 17.64 -5.10 15.17
CA THR A 211 18.48 -5.94 16.02
C THR A 211 17.85 -6.16 17.41
N ALA A 212 17.33 -5.10 18.03
CA ALA A 212 16.78 -5.17 19.38
C ALA A 212 15.43 -5.88 19.47
N ARG A 213 14.63 -5.89 18.40
CA ARG A 213 13.24 -6.35 18.40
C ARG A 213 12.88 -7.38 17.31
N GLY A 214 13.81 -7.73 16.43
CA GLY A 214 13.59 -8.71 15.35
C GLY A 214 12.72 -8.21 14.18
N PHE A 215 12.48 -6.91 14.06
CA PHE A 215 11.63 -6.34 13.02
C PHE A 215 12.40 -6.10 11.71
N LYS A 216 11.80 -6.52 10.58
CA LYS A 216 12.41 -6.35 9.25
C LYS A 216 11.44 -5.81 8.19
N ARG A 217 10.23 -5.37 8.58
CA ARG A 217 9.17 -4.90 7.68
C ARG A 217 9.00 -3.38 7.72
N LEU A 218 8.36 -2.83 6.68
CA LEU A 218 7.80 -1.47 6.72
C LEU A 218 6.56 -1.45 7.64
N PHE A 219 6.53 -0.54 8.61
CA PHE A 219 5.40 -0.36 9.52
C PHE A 219 4.41 0.68 9.00
N LEU A 220 3.87 0.42 7.80
CA LEU A 220 2.78 1.14 7.15
C LEU A 220 1.67 0.15 6.78
N HIS A 221 0.45 0.44 7.20
CA HIS A 221 -0.70 -0.44 7.03
C HIS A 221 -1.94 0.34 6.58
N ALA A 222 -2.60 -0.09 5.50
CA ALA A 222 -3.89 0.42 5.05
C ALA A 222 -5.02 -0.23 5.86
N GLU A 223 -5.89 0.59 6.49
CA GLU A 223 -7.06 0.14 7.26
C GLU A 223 -8.30 0.01 6.38
#